data_5b553e36b38d7d91e43663050011749e
#
_entry.id   5b553e36b38d7d91e43663050011749e
#
_cell.length_a   1.000
_cell.length_b   1.000
_cell.length_c   1.000
_cell.angle_alpha   90.00
_cell.angle_beta   90.00
_cell.angle_gamma   90.00
#
_symmetry.space_group_name_H-M   'P 1'
#
loop_
_entity.id
_entity.type
_entity.pdbx_description
1 polymer ?
#
loop_
_entity_poly.entity_id
_entity_poly.type
_entity_poly.pdbx_seq_one_letter_code
_entity_poly.pdbx_strand_id
1 'polypeptide(L)'
;MKELKSQQRAYLMKLASSLEPIFQIGKSSLTPECTAAIAEAFNTRELIKISVLKNCFDDPREIAAIVAERTHSTVVQVIGKKIVLYKESKDHKKIELPL
;
A
#
# COMPACT_ATOMS: atom_id res chain seq x y z
N MET A 1 0.90 -10.35 -9.10
CA MET A 1 0.14 -9.13 -8.74
C MET A 1 -1.06 -8.99 -9.65
N LYS A 2 -2.16 -8.54 -9.09
CA LYS A 2 -3.38 -8.34 -9.87
C LYS A 2 -3.36 -6.94 -10.49
N GLU A 3 -3.61 -6.86 -11.78
CA GLU A 3 -3.71 -5.58 -12.46
C GLU A 3 -5.10 -4.99 -12.23
N LEU A 4 -5.14 -3.73 -11.81
CA LEU A 4 -6.39 -3.05 -11.50
C LEU A 4 -6.92 -2.29 -12.70
N LYS A 5 -8.22 -2.43 -12.97
CA LYS A 5 -8.91 -1.60 -13.94
C LYS A 5 -9.07 -0.19 -13.36
N SER A 6 -9.24 0.81 -14.24
CA SER A 6 -9.35 2.20 -13.80
C SER A 6 -10.45 2.42 -12.78
N GLN A 7 -11.63 1.83 -12.98
CA GLN A 7 -12.73 2.01 -12.03
C GLN A 7 -12.49 1.28 -10.71
N GLN A 8 -11.76 0.16 -10.74
CA GLN A 8 -11.36 -0.55 -9.52
C GLN A 8 -10.37 0.27 -8.72
N ARG A 9 -9.40 0.87 -9.40
CA ARG A 9 -8.42 1.77 -8.78
C ARG A 9 -9.11 2.98 -8.15
N ALA A 10 -10.03 3.60 -8.88
CA ALA A 10 -10.78 4.75 -8.37
C ALA A 10 -11.58 4.38 -7.12
N TYR A 11 -12.20 3.22 -7.10
CA TYR A 11 -12.94 2.74 -5.94
C TYR A 11 -12.04 2.57 -4.73
N LEU A 12 -10.85 1.96 -4.92
CA LEU A 12 -9.88 1.78 -3.83
C LEU A 12 -9.33 3.11 -3.34
N MET A 13 -9.10 4.07 -4.23
CA MET A 13 -8.66 5.41 -3.85
C MET A 13 -9.71 6.10 -2.97
N LYS A 14 -10.97 5.92 -3.29
CA LYS A 14 -12.06 6.47 -2.49
C LYS A 14 -12.09 5.87 -1.10
N LEU A 15 -11.95 4.55 -0.99
CA LEU A 15 -11.88 3.88 0.31
C LEU A 15 -10.66 4.36 1.11
N ALA A 16 -9.52 4.51 0.45
CA ALA A 16 -8.27 4.91 1.10
C ALA A 16 -8.31 6.35 1.61
N SER A 17 -9.16 7.21 1.04
CA SER A 17 -9.23 8.61 1.44
C SER A 17 -9.59 8.79 2.92
N SER A 18 -10.31 7.83 3.50
CA SER A 18 -10.71 7.87 4.91
C SER A 18 -9.78 7.06 5.81
N LEU A 19 -8.78 6.39 5.25
CA LEU A 19 -7.85 5.59 6.05
C LEU A 19 -6.71 6.44 6.60
N GLU A 20 -6.28 6.09 7.82
CA GLU A 20 -5.06 6.65 8.39
C GLU A 20 -3.86 5.80 7.95
N PRO A 21 -2.68 6.42 7.74
CA PRO A 21 -1.46 5.65 7.50
C PRO A 21 -1.15 4.78 8.71
N ILE A 22 -0.88 3.50 8.48
CA ILE A 22 -0.52 2.57 9.55
C ILE A 22 0.99 2.33 9.64
N PHE A 23 1.75 2.78 8.65
CA PHE A 23 3.20 2.72 8.66
C PHE A 23 3.78 4.06 8.26
N GLN A 24 4.97 4.35 8.78
CA GLN A 24 5.72 5.54 8.43
C GLN A 24 7.13 5.13 8.02
N ILE A 25 7.60 5.66 6.92
CA ILE A 25 8.94 5.38 6.41
C ILE A 25 9.77 6.67 6.55
N GLY A 26 10.79 6.59 7.40
CA GLY A 26 11.61 7.74 7.74
C GLY A 26 13.04 7.64 7.19
N LYS A 27 14.00 8.13 7.99
CA LYS A 27 15.40 8.28 7.60
C LYS A 27 16.05 6.99 7.08
N SER A 28 15.69 5.85 7.66
CA SER A 28 16.25 4.56 7.25
C SER A 28 15.66 4.02 5.95
N SER A 29 14.66 4.74 5.40
CA SER A 29 13.93 4.32 4.23
C SER A 29 13.31 2.93 4.43
N LEU A 30 13.18 2.14 3.38
CA LEU A 30 12.56 0.83 3.46
C LEU A 30 13.57 -0.19 3.99
N THR A 31 13.23 -0.82 5.11
CA THR A 31 14.07 -1.86 5.72
C THR A 31 13.41 -3.23 5.58
N PRO A 32 14.16 -4.33 5.71
CA PRO A 32 13.56 -5.67 5.71
C PRO A 32 12.50 -5.85 6.79
N GLU A 33 12.72 -5.26 7.97
CA GLU A 33 11.77 -5.31 9.07
C GLU A 33 10.48 -4.59 8.74
N CYS A 34 10.58 -3.44 8.10
CA CYS A 34 9.42 -2.66 7.66
C CYS A 34 8.63 -3.44 6.59
N THR A 35 9.33 -4.01 5.63
CA THR A 35 8.69 -4.81 4.58
C THR A 35 7.96 -6.01 5.18
N ALA A 36 8.57 -6.70 6.13
CA ALA A 36 7.95 -7.83 6.80
C ALA A 36 6.71 -7.42 7.59
N ALA A 37 6.77 -6.27 8.27
CA ALA A 37 5.62 -5.75 9.01
C ALA A 37 4.45 -5.41 8.08
N ILE A 38 4.74 -4.84 6.92
CA ILE A 38 3.70 -4.53 5.93
C ILE A 38 3.08 -5.83 5.39
N ALA A 39 3.90 -6.82 5.07
CA ALA A 39 3.43 -8.12 4.61
C ALA A 39 2.51 -8.76 5.65
N GLU A 40 2.89 -8.70 6.92
CA GLU A 40 2.08 -9.24 8.01
C GLU A 40 0.75 -8.50 8.15
N ALA A 41 0.74 -7.18 7.97
CA ALA A 41 -0.50 -6.40 8.05
C ALA A 41 -1.52 -6.83 7.00
N PHE A 42 -1.08 -7.34 5.86
CA PHE A 42 -1.98 -7.85 4.83
C PHE A 42 -2.69 -9.15 5.23
N ASN A 43 -2.28 -9.79 6.33
CA ASN A 43 -3.00 -10.95 6.83
C ASN A 43 -4.40 -10.59 7.35
N THR A 44 -4.59 -9.35 7.77
CA THR A 44 -5.88 -8.89 8.32
C THR A 44 -6.47 -7.69 7.57
N ARG A 45 -5.75 -7.13 6.60
CA ARG A 45 -6.18 -5.96 5.84
C ARG A 45 -5.92 -6.17 4.37
N GLU A 46 -6.82 -5.68 3.54
CA GLU A 46 -6.64 -5.70 2.09
C GLU A 46 -6.13 -4.37 1.54
N LEU A 47 -6.34 -3.28 2.27
CA LEU A 47 -5.96 -1.93 1.85
C LEU A 47 -5.12 -1.27 2.94
N ILE A 48 -3.93 -0.81 2.57
CA ILE A 48 -2.98 -0.22 3.50
C ILE A 48 -2.50 1.12 2.97
N LYS A 49 -2.40 2.09 3.86
CA LYS A 49 -1.86 3.41 3.58
C LYS A 49 -0.57 3.61 4.36
N ILE A 50 0.45 4.09 3.66
CA ILE A 50 1.79 4.31 4.22
C ILE A 50 2.16 5.78 4.02
N SER A 51 2.77 6.39 5.05
CA SER A 51 3.27 7.76 4.98
C SER A 51 4.79 7.74 4.87
N VAL A 52 5.33 8.47 3.89
CA VAL A 52 6.77 8.67 3.76
C VAL A 52 7.09 10.00 4.42
N LEU A 53 7.96 9.97 5.43
CA LEU A 53 8.29 11.17 6.22
C LEU A 53 9.28 12.07 5.49
N LYS A 54 9.35 13.33 5.91
CA LYS A 54 10.23 14.33 5.29
C LYS A 54 11.71 13.97 5.35
N ASN A 55 12.12 13.21 6.36
CA ASN A 55 13.52 12.82 6.51
C ASN A 55 13.89 11.57 5.70
N CYS A 56 12.96 11.03 4.93
CA CYS A 56 13.26 9.98 3.95
C CYS A 56 13.57 10.65 2.61
N PHE A 57 14.74 10.35 2.05
CA PHE A 57 15.19 10.98 0.81
C PHE A 57 14.89 10.16 -0.44
N ASP A 58 14.36 8.95 -0.26
CA ASP A 58 14.01 8.10 -1.39
C ASP A 58 12.65 8.50 -1.97
N ASP A 59 12.50 8.32 -3.28
CA ASP A 59 11.26 8.64 -3.98
C ASP A 59 10.13 7.72 -3.50
N PRO A 60 9.00 8.26 -3.05
CA PRO A 60 7.86 7.44 -2.64
C PRO A 60 7.39 6.46 -3.70
N ARG A 61 7.50 6.80 -4.98
CA ARG A 61 7.11 5.91 -6.08
C ARG A 61 8.01 4.70 -6.18
N GLU A 62 9.31 4.89 -5.96
CA GLU A 62 10.26 3.78 -5.95
C GLU A 62 10.04 2.88 -4.76
N ILE A 63 9.80 3.48 -3.58
CA ILE A 63 9.47 2.73 -2.37
C ILE A 63 8.21 1.90 -2.60
N ALA A 64 7.17 2.50 -3.16
CA ALA A 64 5.92 1.81 -3.43
C ALA A 64 6.11 0.60 -4.34
N ALA A 65 6.89 0.75 -5.41
CA ALA A 65 7.14 -0.34 -6.34
C ALA A 65 7.88 -1.50 -5.66
N ILE A 66 8.89 -1.20 -4.84
CA ILE A 66 9.66 -2.22 -4.15
C ILE A 66 8.80 -2.95 -3.12
N VAL A 67 8.04 -2.22 -2.32
CA VAL A 67 7.16 -2.82 -1.31
C VAL A 67 6.10 -3.70 -1.97
N ALA A 68 5.48 -3.21 -3.04
CA ALA A 68 4.45 -3.96 -3.76
C ALA A 68 5.01 -5.28 -4.28
N GLU A 69 6.21 -5.26 -4.86
CA GLU A 69 6.85 -6.47 -5.35
C GLU A 69 7.13 -7.46 -4.23
N ARG A 70 7.72 -6.98 -3.12
CA ARG A 70 8.12 -7.86 -2.01
C ARG A 70 6.95 -8.41 -1.22
N THR A 71 5.84 -7.69 -1.14
CA THR A 71 4.65 -8.13 -0.41
C THR A 71 3.58 -8.75 -1.31
N HIS A 72 3.84 -8.81 -2.61
CA HIS A 72 2.88 -9.31 -3.61
C HIS A 72 1.57 -8.53 -3.57
N SER A 73 1.70 -7.22 -3.41
CA SER A 73 0.56 -6.30 -3.42
C SER A 73 0.58 -5.43 -4.67
N THR A 74 -0.46 -4.64 -4.85
CA THR A 74 -0.60 -3.74 -6.00
C THR A 74 -0.58 -2.30 -5.52
N VAL A 75 0.20 -1.45 -6.20
CA VAL A 75 0.19 -0.02 -5.93
C VAL A 75 -1.11 0.57 -6.46
N VAL A 76 -1.92 1.11 -5.57
CA VAL A 76 -3.17 1.78 -5.95
C VAL A 76 -2.90 3.23 -6.32
N GLN A 77 -2.13 3.92 -5.48
CA GLN A 77 -1.90 5.34 -5.64
C GLN A 77 -0.64 5.76 -4.88
N VAL A 78 0.11 6.68 -5.47
CA VAL A 78 1.16 7.42 -4.76
C VAL A 78 0.80 8.88 -4.94
N ILE A 79 0.42 9.55 -3.85
CA ILE A 79 0.05 10.96 -3.89
C ILE A 79 0.88 11.72 -2.86
N GLY A 80 1.72 12.64 -3.34
CA GLY A 80 2.68 13.31 -2.48
C GLY A 80 3.56 12.28 -1.78
N LYS A 81 3.50 12.25 -0.46
CA LYS A 81 4.27 11.31 0.36
C LYS A 81 3.41 10.21 0.98
N LYS A 82 2.25 9.93 0.38
CA LYS A 82 1.36 8.85 0.81
C LYS A 82 1.33 7.76 -0.25
N ILE A 83 1.39 6.52 0.21
CA ILE A 83 1.34 5.33 -0.65
C ILE A 83 0.13 4.51 -0.24
N VAL A 84 -0.65 4.05 -1.23
CA VAL A 84 -1.79 3.14 -0.99
C VAL A 84 -1.51 1.84 -1.71
N LEU A 85 -1.58 0.74 -0.96
CA LEU A 85 -1.36 -0.61 -1.48
C LEU A 85 -2.59 -1.47 -1.25
N TYR A 86 -2.87 -2.35 -2.20
CA TYR A 86 -3.98 -3.30 -2.13
C TYR A 86 -3.49 -4.72 -2.35
N LYS A 87 -3.97 -5.65 -1.52
CA LYS A 87 -3.72 -7.07 -1.71
C LYS A 87 -5.00 -7.84 -1.37
N GLU A 88 -5.56 -8.54 -2.34
CA GLU A 88 -6.74 -9.35 -2.13
C GLU A 88 -6.45 -10.47 -1.15
N SER A 89 -7.29 -10.61 -0.12
CA SER A 89 -7.19 -11.69 0.86
C SER A 89 -8.11 -12.83 0.44
N LYS A 90 -7.60 -14.05 0.50
CA LYS A 90 -8.40 -15.24 0.20
C LYS A 90 -9.29 -15.62 1.39
N ASP A 91 -8.77 -15.42 2.60
CA ASP A 91 -9.44 -15.87 3.82
C ASP A 91 -10.28 -14.78 4.49
N HIS A 92 -9.90 -13.51 4.29
CA HIS A 92 -10.52 -12.37 4.97
C HIS A 92 -10.91 -11.29 3.99
N LYS A 93 -11.50 -11.68 2.88
CA LYS A 93 -11.90 -10.73 1.85
C LYS A 93 -12.99 -9.81 2.37
N LYS A 94 -12.69 -8.50 2.40
CA LYS A 94 -13.60 -7.47 2.90
C LYS A 94 -14.00 -6.47 1.83
N ILE A 95 -13.20 -6.36 0.78
CA ILE A 95 -13.42 -5.37 -0.27
C ILE A 95 -13.87 -6.10 -1.53
N GLU A 96 -15.04 -5.70 -2.05
CA GLU A 96 -15.52 -6.20 -3.33
C GLU A 96 -15.28 -5.13 -4.38
N LEU A 97 -14.43 -5.46 -5.35
CA LEU A 97 -14.11 -4.53 -6.42
C LEU A 97 -15.23 -4.50 -7.46
N PRO A 98 -15.53 -3.32 -8.04
CA PRO A 98 -16.47 -3.26 -9.16
C PRO A 98 -15.90 -4.02 -10.36
N LEU A 99 -16.79 -4.56 -11.16
CA LEU A 99 -16.42 -5.36 -12.34
C LEU A 99 -15.90 -4.52 -13.50
#